data_1a641224fdff14793a90fa867ffce2eb
#
_entry.id   1a641224fdff14793a90fa867ffce2eb
#
_cell.length_a   1.000
_cell.length_b   1.000
_cell.length_c   1.000
_cell.angle_alpha   90.00
_cell.angle_beta   90.00
_cell.angle_gamma   90.00
#
_symmetry.space_group_name_H-M   'P 1'
#
loop_
_entity.id
_entity.type
_entity.pdbx_description
1 polymer ?
#
loop_
_entity_poly.entity_id
_entity_poly.type
_entity_poly.pdbx_seq_one_letter_code
_entity_poly.pdbx_strand_id
1 'polypeptide(L)'
;MLKQILLGLDDTPASIRAKEIALSLAKAHGAGITGLAVIDEARIAAPEPVPMGGDSYKQHKDKALVGRARDRLVELTQRFAHECHAQQVNGDTMVTEGDAIAAIVAASDIHDLIVMGRDATFHAQPHGKVSQIVEQLLSQNPRPLIVVPEGTETAGRVLVAYDGSVPAMRALQMFCLLGIAGKNEVTVASIHAQRTTAEELGRRAVQYLGAHAVGAQTRVVETDAEPADILIELASDLDARFIVMGAYGRRGWREYILGSTTDKLLGASRSPLFIHH
;
A
#
# COMPACT_ATOMS: atom_id res chain seq x y z
N MET A 1 -4.08 -0.21 17.94
CA MET A 1 -5.43 0.10 17.43
C MET A 1 -5.32 1.29 16.48
N LEU A 2 -5.79 1.18 15.26
CA LEU A 2 -5.70 2.18 14.20
C LEU A 2 -6.40 3.49 14.63
N LYS A 3 -5.70 4.63 14.54
CA LYS A 3 -6.19 5.95 14.92
C LYS A 3 -6.09 6.99 13.83
N GLN A 4 -5.00 6.95 13.04
CA GLN A 4 -4.75 7.92 11.97
C GLN A 4 -4.29 7.21 10.71
N ILE A 5 -4.97 7.49 9.60
CA ILE A 5 -4.66 6.95 8.27
C ILE A 5 -4.17 8.09 7.38
N LEU A 6 -3.02 7.91 6.74
CA LEU A 6 -2.56 8.76 5.65
C LEU A 6 -2.97 8.13 4.32
N LEU A 7 -3.76 8.85 3.55
CA LEU A 7 -4.19 8.42 2.22
C LEU A 7 -3.46 9.25 1.16
N GLY A 8 -2.73 8.60 0.27
CA GLY A 8 -2.22 9.26 -0.94
C GLY A 8 -3.38 9.54 -1.90
N LEU A 9 -3.72 10.83 -2.05
CA LEU A 9 -4.78 11.26 -2.97
C LEU A 9 -4.23 11.38 -4.40
N ASP A 10 -4.73 10.53 -5.26
CA ASP A 10 -4.49 10.59 -6.71
C ASP A 10 -5.78 10.15 -7.41
N ASP A 11 -5.89 10.36 -8.71
CA ASP A 11 -7.08 10.00 -9.49
C ASP A 11 -6.89 8.79 -10.41
N THR A 12 -5.80 8.05 -10.19
CA THR A 12 -5.61 6.76 -10.86
C THR A 12 -6.66 5.74 -10.41
N PRO A 13 -6.98 4.73 -11.23
CA PRO A 13 -7.97 3.71 -10.86
C PRO A 13 -7.66 3.00 -9.54
N ALA A 14 -6.39 2.67 -9.29
CA ALA A 14 -6.00 2.05 -8.02
C ALA A 14 -6.08 3.03 -6.84
N SER A 15 -5.82 4.33 -7.04
CA SER A 15 -5.94 5.35 -5.99
C SER A 15 -7.40 5.61 -5.60
N ILE A 16 -8.33 5.56 -6.57
CA ILE A 16 -9.77 5.63 -6.27
C ILE A 16 -10.16 4.47 -5.34
N ARG A 17 -9.69 3.26 -5.63
CA ARG A 17 -9.93 2.08 -4.82
C ARG A 17 -9.25 2.16 -3.45
N ALA A 18 -8.03 2.69 -3.39
CA ALA A 18 -7.31 2.94 -2.15
C ALA A 18 -8.11 3.86 -1.20
N LYS A 19 -8.74 4.90 -1.74
CA LYS A 19 -9.60 5.81 -1.00
C LYS A 19 -10.80 5.07 -0.39
N GLU A 20 -11.49 4.22 -1.14
CA GLU A 20 -12.63 3.43 -0.63
C GLU A 20 -12.22 2.52 0.53
N ILE A 21 -11.07 1.83 0.40
CA ILE A 21 -10.52 0.98 1.47
C ILE A 21 -10.15 1.81 2.70
N ALA A 22 -9.48 2.95 2.51
CA ALA A 22 -9.08 3.83 3.61
C ALA A 22 -10.29 4.39 4.37
N LEU A 23 -11.33 4.84 3.66
CA LEU A 23 -12.59 5.29 4.27
C LEU A 23 -13.31 4.16 5.03
N SER A 24 -13.35 2.96 4.46
CA SER A 24 -13.91 1.77 5.12
C SER A 24 -13.18 1.43 6.41
N LEU A 25 -11.84 1.47 6.40
CA LEU A 25 -11.00 1.24 7.58
C LEU A 25 -11.21 2.36 8.61
N ALA A 26 -11.19 3.62 8.20
CA ALA A 26 -11.42 4.77 9.08
C ALA A 26 -12.76 4.64 9.81
N LYS A 27 -13.81 4.33 9.07
CA LYS A 27 -15.15 4.12 9.62
C LYS A 27 -15.22 2.93 10.59
N ALA A 28 -14.63 1.79 10.22
CA ALA A 28 -14.67 0.58 11.05
C ALA A 28 -13.92 0.75 12.38
N HIS A 29 -12.87 1.58 12.40
CA HIS A 29 -12.03 1.79 13.59
C HIS A 29 -12.30 3.09 14.33
N GLY A 30 -13.18 3.96 13.83
CA GLY A 30 -13.33 5.33 14.35
C GLY A 30 -12.03 6.12 14.25
N ALA A 31 -11.25 5.88 13.19
CA ALA A 31 -9.98 6.53 12.96
C ALA A 31 -10.13 7.82 12.15
N GLY A 32 -9.23 8.78 12.35
CA GLY A 32 -9.08 9.92 11.47
C GLY A 32 -8.40 9.51 10.16
N ILE A 33 -8.65 10.26 9.10
CA ILE A 33 -8.03 10.05 7.80
C ILE A 33 -7.57 11.39 7.22
N THR A 34 -6.30 11.47 6.82
CA THR A 34 -5.75 12.63 6.13
C THR A 34 -5.49 12.27 4.66
N GLY A 35 -6.16 12.96 3.76
CA GLY A 35 -5.90 12.86 2.33
C GLY A 35 -4.75 13.78 1.95
N LEU A 36 -3.59 13.21 1.61
CA LEU A 36 -2.41 13.94 1.16
C LEU A 36 -2.40 14.04 -0.37
N ALA A 37 -2.42 15.27 -0.86
CA ALA A 37 -2.29 15.61 -2.27
C ALA A 37 -0.99 16.37 -2.50
N VAL A 38 -0.20 15.97 -3.50
CA VAL A 38 1.14 16.53 -3.75
C VAL A 38 1.21 17.08 -5.17
N ILE A 39 1.77 18.29 -5.32
CA ILE A 39 2.13 18.87 -6.61
C ILE A 39 3.65 18.77 -6.77
N ASP A 40 4.11 17.81 -7.54
CA ASP A 40 5.51 17.68 -7.90
C ASP A 40 5.76 18.41 -9.23
N GLU A 41 5.97 19.73 -9.14
CA GLU A 41 6.22 20.57 -10.32
C GLU A 41 7.45 20.11 -11.11
N ALA A 42 8.48 19.61 -10.43
CA ALA A 42 9.71 19.15 -11.08
C ALA A 42 9.46 17.90 -11.96
N ARG A 43 8.56 17.03 -11.53
CA ARG A 43 8.16 15.85 -12.32
C ARG A 43 7.14 16.20 -13.40
N ILE A 44 6.20 17.12 -13.12
CA ILE A 44 5.19 17.59 -14.09
C ILE A 44 5.87 18.32 -15.24
N ALA A 45 6.85 19.17 -14.94
CA ALA A 45 7.62 19.99 -15.91
C ALA A 45 9.00 19.39 -16.20
N ALA A 46 9.10 18.05 -16.27
CA ALA A 46 10.37 17.36 -16.47
C ALA A 46 11.18 17.91 -17.65
N PRO A 47 12.52 17.98 -17.55
CA PRO A 47 13.35 18.44 -18.65
C PRO A 47 13.17 17.58 -19.91
N GLU A 48 12.64 18.15 -20.96
CA GLU A 48 12.56 17.53 -22.29
C GLU A 48 13.53 18.25 -23.24
N PRO A 49 14.19 17.54 -24.19
CA PRO A 49 14.97 18.18 -25.24
C PRO A 49 14.09 19.13 -26.04
N VAL A 50 14.48 20.40 -26.12
CA VAL A 50 13.73 21.44 -26.84
C VAL A 50 14.51 21.82 -28.10
N PRO A 51 13.88 21.85 -29.29
CA PRO A 51 14.51 22.41 -30.50
C PRO A 51 14.92 23.87 -30.30
N MET A 52 15.96 24.32 -31.02
CA MET A 52 16.42 25.70 -30.98
C MET A 52 15.25 26.69 -31.17
N GLY A 53 15.03 27.59 -30.20
CA GLY A 53 13.94 28.55 -30.21
C GLY A 53 12.62 28.08 -29.57
N GLY A 54 12.55 26.85 -29.07
CA GLY A 54 11.34 26.27 -28.45
C GLY A 54 11.15 26.56 -26.94
N ASP A 55 12.06 27.27 -26.30
CA ASP A 55 12.05 27.50 -24.83
C ASP A 55 10.77 28.20 -24.35
N SER A 56 10.30 29.21 -25.09
CA SER A 56 9.07 29.91 -24.74
C SER A 56 7.83 29.03 -24.85
N TYR A 57 7.79 28.16 -25.86
CA TYR A 57 6.71 27.18 -26.02
C TYR A 57 6.71 26.16 -24.86
N LYS A 58 7.89 25.65 -24.49
CA LYS A 58 8.03 24.72 -23.36
C LYS A 58 7.57 25.38 -22.06
N GLN A 59 8.00 26.61 -21.77
CA GLN A 59 7.56 27.32 -20.56
C GLN A 59 6.04 27.50 -20.49
N HIS A 60 5.37 27.81 -21.62
CA HIS A 60 3.91 27.91 -21.65
C HIS A 60 3.23 26.55 -21.46
N LYS A 61 3.77 25.48 -22.07
CA LYS A 61 3.30 24.12 -21.90
C LYS A 61 3.40 23.70 -20.43
N ASP A 62 4.56 23.89 -19.80
CA ASP A 62 4.84 23.52 -18.42
C ASP A 62 3.91 24.26 -17.44
N LYS A 63 3.76 25.58 -17.61
CA LYS A 63 2.81 26.37 -16.81
C LYS A 63 1.37 25.89 -16.94
N ALA A 64 0.94 25.53 -18.15
CA ALA A 64 -0.40 25.00 -18.38
C ALA A 64 -0.60 23.61 -17.76
N LEU A 65 0.44 22.78 -17.73
CA LEU A 65 0.42 21.46 -17.08
C LEU A 65 0.32 21.59 -15.56
N VAL A 66 1.16 22.44 -14.96
CA VAL A 66 1.13 22.72 -13.52
C VAL A 66 -0.21 23.33 -13.11
N GLY A 67 -0.74 24.28 -13.89
CA GLY A 67 -2.05 24.87 -13.63
C GLY A 67 -3.17 23.81 -13.60
N ARG A 68 -3.21 22.94 -14.61
CA ARG A 68 -4.18 21.84 -14.66
C ARG A 68 -4.01 20.85 -13.50
N ALA A 69 -2.79 20.57 -13.09
CA ALA A 69 -2.53 19.71 -11.94
C ALA A 69 -3.07 20.35 -10.64
N ARG A 70 -2.90 21.66 -10.45
CA ARG A 70 -3.45 22.39 -9.31
C ARG A 70 -4.98 22.38 -9.29
N ASP A 71 -5.63 22.65 -10.41
CA ASP A 71 -7.10 22.62 -10.52
C ASP A 71 -7.64 21.23 -10.17
N ARG A 72 -7.01 20.19 -10.68
CA ARG A 72 -7.36 18.80 -10.42
C ARG A 72 -7.20 18.42 -8.95
N LEU A 73 -6.15 18.90 -8.29
CA LEU A 73 -5.94 18.71 -6.86
C LEU A 73 -7.04 19.34 -6.01
N VAL A 74 -7.48 20.53 -6.37
CA VAL A 74 -8.61 21.20 -5.70
C VAL A 74 -9.86 20.33 -5.81
N GLU A 75 -10.17 19.80 -6.98
CA GLU A 75 -11.31 18.90 -7.16
C GLU A 75 -11.18 17.61 -6.35
N LEU A 76 -10.00 17.00 -6.32
CA LEU A 76 -9.73 15.77 -5.57
C LEU A 76 -9.94 15.97 -4.07
N THR A 77 -9.37 17.04 -3.53
CA THR A 77 -9.49 17.36 -2.10
C THR A 77 -10.91 17.71 -1.70
N GLN A 78 -11.63 18.45 -2.53
CA GLN A 78 -13.04 18.78 -2.28
C GLN A 78 -13.93 17.52 -2.33
N ARG A 79 -13.75 16.65 -3.31
CA ARG A 79 -14.48 15.37 -3.40
C ARG A 79 -14.20 14.49 -2.20
N PHE A 80 -12.93 14.38 -1.81
CA PHE A 80 -12.55 13.59 -0.63
C PHE A 80 -13.18 14.13 0.65
N ALA A 81 -13.14 15.44 0.90
CA ALA A 81 -13.79 16.08 2.06
C ALA A 81 -15.30 15.82 2.07
N HIS A 82 -15.96 15.91 0.91
CA HIS A 82 -17.38 15.60 0.77
C HIS A 82 -17.69 14.13 1.09
N GLU A 83 -16.90 13.20 0.59
CA GLU A 83 -17.04 11.76 0.84
C GLU A 83 -16.82 11.42 2.33
N CYS A 84 -15.83 12.03 3.00
CA CYS A 84 -15.63 11.89 4.44
C CYS A 84 -16.86 12.34 5.22
N HIS A 85 -17.39 13.51 4.89
CA HIS A 85 -18.61 14.04 5.53
C HIS A 85 -19.81 13.12 5.29
N ALA A 86 -20.04 12.68 4.06
CA ALA A 86 -21.16 11.79 3.71
C ALA A 86 -21.10 10.44 4.43
N GLN A 87 -19.88 9.91 4.68
CA GLN A 87 -19.67 8.65 5.40
C GLN A 87 -19.50 8.82 6.92
N GLN A 88 -19.57 10.06 7.43
CA GLN A 88 -19.35 10.38 8.84
C GLN A 88 -17.96 9.94 9.35
N VAL A 89 -16.95 10.09 8.52
CA VAL A 89 -15.54 9.85 8.85
C VAL A 89 -14.88 11.19 9.17
N ASN A 90 -14.05 11.21 10.23
CA ASN A 90 -13.24 12.39 10.56
C ASN A 90 -12.09 12.50 9.55
N GLY A 91 -12.29 13.32 8.51
CA GLY A 91 -11.36 13.48 7.41
C GLY A 91 -10.77 14.88 7.34
N ASP A 92 -9.49 14.96 7.04
CA ASP A 92 -8.75 16.20 6.76
C ASP A 92 -8.01 16.10 5.43
N THR A 93 -7.58 17.23 4.88
CA THR A 93 -6.81 17.30 3.64
C THR A 93 -5.52 18.08 3.83
N MET A 94 -4.44 17.53 3.29
CA MET A 94 -3.13 18.17 3.26
C MET A 94 -2.70 18.33 1.80
N VAL A 95 -2.43 19.55 1.39
CA VAL A 95 -1.87 19.86 0.06
C VAL A 95 -0.46 20.39 0.24
N THR A 96 0.48 19.80 -0.48
CA THR A 96 1.89 20.23 -0.42
C THR A 96 2.51 20.30 -1.82
N GLU A 97 3.52 21.12 -1.97
CA GLU A 97 4.31 21.23 -3.20
C GLU A 97 5.70 20.64 -2.97
N GLY A 98 6.23 19.96 -3.99
CA GLY A 98 7.56 19.36 -3.96
C GLY A 98 7.57 17.85 -4.13
N ASP A 99 8.61 17.18 -3.64
CA ASP A 99 8.80 15.74 -3.78
C ASP A 99 7.76 14.95 -2.99
N ALA A 100 7.03 14.09 -3.70
CA ALA A 100 5.94 13.31 -3.13
C ALA A 100 6.41 12.34 -2.03
N ILE A 101 7.61 11.77 -2.17
CA ILE A 101 8.14 10.81 -1.18
C ILE A 101 8.47 11.53 0.11
N ALA A 102 9.19 12.66 0.01
CA ALA A 102 9.52 13.49 1.17
C ALA A 102 8.25 13.97 1.89
N ALA A 103 7.22 14.37 1.14
CA ALA A 103 5.94 14.79 1.69
C ALA A 103 5.23 13.66 2.45
N ILE A 104 5.16 12.45 1.87
CA ILE A 104 4.53 11.29 2.51
C ILE A 104 5.31 10.85 3.74
N VAL A 105 6.65 10.79 3.67
CA VAL A 105 7.51 10.44 4.80
C VAL A 105 7.32 11.43 5.95
N ALA A 106 7.35 12.73 5.68
CA ALA A 106 7.10 13.76 6.69
C ALA A 106 5.70 13.64 7.31
N ALA A 107 4.66 13.46 6.48
CA ALA A 107 3.29 13.29 6.98
C ALA A 107 3.10 12.00 7.79
N SER A 108 3.91 10.96 7.55
CA SER A 108 3.78 9.67 8.23
C SER A 108 4.10 9.70 9.73
N ASP A 109 4.74 10.76 10.23
CA ASP A 109 5.14 10.89 11.63
C ASP A 109 3.96 10.77 12.59
N ILE A 110 2.80 11.31 12.21
CA ILE A 110 1.58 11.36 13.03
C ILE A 110 0.50 10.36 12.59
N HIS A 111 0.82 9.46 11.65
CA HIS A 111 -0.11 8.47 11.12
C HIS A 111 0.35 7.04 11.45
N ASP A 112 -0.60 6.14 11.64
CA ASP A 112 -0.36 4.73 11.96
C ASP A 112 -0.19 3.86 10.73
N LEU A 113 -0.84 4.26 9.63
CA LEU A 113 -0.99 3.48 8.41
C LEU A 113 -1.01 4.41 7.21
N ILE A 114 -0.30 4.02 6.14
CA ILE A 114 -0.39 4.67 4.85
C ILE A 114 -1.22 3.78 3.91
N VAL A 115 -2.12 4.39 3.15
CA VAL A 115 -2.90 3.71 2.10
C VAL A 115 -2.71 4.45 0.79
N MET A 116 -2.39 3.72 -0.29
CA MET A 116 -2.23 4.33 -1.60
C MET A 116 -2.48 3.34 -2.74
N GLY A 117 -2.80 3.87 -3.90
CA GLY A 117 -2.89 3.09 -5.13
C GLY A 117 -1.52 2.59 -5.57
N ARG A 118 -1.47 1.39 -6.13
CA ARG A 118 -0.25 0.80 -6.68
C ARG A 118 0.38 1.66 -7.79
N ASP A 119 -0.44 2.36 -8.54
CA ASP A 119 -0.11 3.20 -9.68
C ASP A 119 -0.08 4.71 -9.34
N ALA A 120 -0.15 5.07 -8.05
CA ALA A 120 -0.17 6.47 -7.61
C ALA A 120 1.12 7.20 -8.02
N THR A 121 0.99 8.27 -8.78
CA THR A 121 2.11 9.06 -9.30
C THR A 121 2.11 10.51 -8.82
N PHE A 122 1.01 10.99 -8.26
CA PHE A 122 0.73 12.38 -7.90
C PHE A 122 0.90 13.38 -9.07
N HIS A 123 0.86 12.88 -10.30
CA HIS A 123 0.89 13.68 -11.54
C HIS A 123 0.28 12.86 -12.68
N ALA A 124 -0.25 13.51 -13.66
CA ALA A 124 -1.20 13.01 -14.62
C ALA A 124 -0.80 11.86 -15.56
N GLN A 125 0.38 11.24 -15.42
CA GLN A 125 0.80 10.16 -16.31
C GLN A 125 1.28 8.93 -15.54
N PRO A 126 0.48 7.85 -15.48
CA PRO A 126 0.93 6.59 -14.90
C PRO A 126 2.04 5.97 -15.75
N HIS A 127 3.14 5.61 -15.12
CA HIS A 127 4.27 4.92 -15.74
C HIS A 127 4.38 3.52 -15.13
N GLY A 128 3.94 2.51 -15.87
CA GLY A 128 4.07 1.12 -15.45
C GLY A 128 2.99 0.61 -14.51
N LYS A 129 3.14 -0.64 -14.06
CA LYS A 129 2.17 -1.31 -13.17
C LYS A 129 2.34 -0.96 -11.71
N VAL A 130 3.54 -0.62 -11.28
CA VAL A 130 3.89 -0.23 -9.91
C VAL A 130 4.58 1.12 -9.96
N SER A 131 4.15 2.02 -9.11
CA SER A 131 4.74 3.35 -9.00
C SER A 131 6.10 3.29 -8.30
N GLN A 132 7.08 4.04 -8.81
CA GLN A 132 8.37 4.23 -8.14
C GLN A 132 8.21 4.82 -6.73
N ILE A 133 7.15 5.60 -6.48
CA ILE A 133 6.85 6.15 -5.15
C ILE A 133 6.54 5.02 -4.17
N VAL A 134 5.75 4.02 -4.58
CA VAL A 134 5.45 2.84 -3.76
C VAL A 134 6.73 2.08 -3.42
N GLU A 135 7.59 1.82 -4.40
CA GLU A 135 8.85 1.09 -4.19
C GLU A 135 9.79 1.82 -3.23
N GLN A 136 9.92 3.12 -3.37
CA GLN A 136 10.76 3.94 -2.50
C GLN A 136 10.19 4.06 -1.08
N LEU A 137 8.87 4.23 -0.93
CA LEU A 137 8.23 4.26 0.38
C LEU A 137 8.40 2.95 1.13
N LEU A 138 8.32 1.81 0.45
CA LEU A 138 8.57 0.51 1.08
C LEU A 138 9.98 0.38 1.65
N SER A 139 10.96 1.14 1.16
CA SER A 139 12.33 1.12 1.66
C SER A 139 12.64 2.18 2.71
N GLN A 140 11.89 3.28 2.74
CA GLN A 140 12.25 4.47 3.52
C GLN A 140 11.28 4.77 4.65
N ASN A 141 10.07 4.22 4.63
CA ASN A 141 9.03 4.59 5.58
C ASN A 141 8.86 3.54 6.69
N PRO A 142 8.89 3.94 7.97
CA PRO A 142 8.73 3.01 9.09
C PRO A 142 7.28 2.60 9.35
N ARG A 143 6.31 3.16 8.65
CA ARG A 143 4.89 2.83 8.84
C ARG A 143 4.46 1.71 7.89
N PRO A 144 3.53 0.85 8.31
CA PRO A 144 2.93 -0.11 7.40
C PRO A 144 2.22 0.60 6.24
N LEU A 145 2.30 -0.02 5.06
CA LEU A 145 1.72 0.49 3.82
C LEU A 145 0.68 -0.50 3.30
N ILE A 146 -0.52 -0.03 2.99
CA ILE A 146 -1.47 -0.77 2.16
C ILE A 146 -1.34 -0.28 0.73
N VAL A 147 -0.87 -1.15 -0.16
CA VAL A 147 -0.78 -0.92 -1.60
C VAL A 147 -1.98 -1.57 -2.26
N VAL A 148 -2.80 -0.76 -2.91
CA VAL A 148 -4.06 -1.22 -3.50
C VAL A 148 -3.92 -1.32 -5.02
N PRO A 149 -4.19 -2.49 -5.62
CA PRO A 149 -4.23 -2.65 -7.08
C PRO A 149 -5.55 -2.14 -7.66
N GLU A 150 -5.57 -1.95 -8.98
CA GLU A 150 -6.78 -1.64 -9.73
C GLU A 150 -7.77 -2.84 -9.69
N GLY A 151 -9.07 -2.54 -9.70
CA GLY A 151 -10.11 -3.52 -9.97
C GLY A 151 -10.40 -4.55 -8.89
N THR A 152 -10.03 -4.28 -7.63
CA THR A 152 -10.21 -5.23 -6.53
C THR A 152 -11.56 -5.07 -5.85
N GLU A 153 -12.42 -6.07 -5.94
CA GLU A 153 -13.51 -6.26 -4.98
C GLU A 153 -12.99 -7.17 -3.86
N THR A 154 -13.11 -6.73 -2.61
CA THR A 154 -12.50 -7.43 -1.49
C THR A 154 -13.50 -7.62 -0.37
N ALA A 155 -14.15 -8.77 -0.38
CA ALA A 155 -15.09 -9.16 0.67
C ALA A 155 -14.59 -10.36 1.50
N GLY A 156 -13.49 -10.97 1.11
CA GLY A 156 -13.05 -12.27 1.58
C GLY A 156 -12.14 -12.27 2.82
N ARG A 157 -11.35 -13.32 2.93
CA ARG A 157 -10.45 -13.62 4.05
C ARG A 157 -9.18 -12.77 4.01
N VAL A 158 -8.44 -12.75 5.10
CA VAL A 158 -7.07 -12.21 5.12
C VAL A 158 -6.09 -13.36 4.94
N LEU A 159 -5.18 -13.21 3.98
CA LEU A 159 -4.06 -14.12 3.76
C LEU A 159 -2.81 -13.53 4.40
N VAL A 160 -2.20 -14.23 5.36
CA VAL A 160 -0.91 -13.85 5.95
C VAL A 160 0.18 -14.71 5.37
N ALA A 161 1.14 -14.12 4.67
CA ALA A 161 2.34 -14.80 4.20
C ALA A 161 3.40 -14.78 5.32
N TYR A 162 3.74 -15.96 5.86
CA TYR A 162 4.62 -16.04 7.02
C TYR A 162 5.73 -17.07 6.83
N ASP A 163 6.96 -16.57 6.74
CA ASP A 163 8.19 -17.36 6.59
C ASP A 163 9.10 -17.32 7.82
N GLY A 164 8.64 -16.70 8.92
CA GLY A 164 9.43 -16.53 10.15
C GLY A 164 10.55 -15.50 10.05
N SER A 165 10.68 -14.76 8.96
CA SER A 165 11.63 -13.65 8.84
C SER A 165 11.25 -12.48 9.75
N VAL A 166 12.24 -11.63 10.08
CA VAL A 166 11.98 -10.42 10.88
C VAL A 166 10.94 -9.51 10.25
N PRO A 167 10.98 -9.22 8.94
CA PRO A 167 9.91 -8.44 8.31
C PRO A 167 8.53 -9.10 8.39
N ALA A 168 8.43 -10.42 8.19
CA ALA A 168 7.15 -11.12 8.33
C ALA A 168 6.60 -11.07 9.76
N MET A 169 7.48 -11.19 10.78
CA MET A 169 7.08 -11.03 12.18
C MET A 169 6.58 -9.61 12.47
N ARG A 170 7.27 -8.58 11.98
CA ARG A 170 6.88 -7.18 12.15
C ARG A 170 5.55 -6.87 11.46
N ALA A 171 5.37 -7.34 10.22
CA ALA A 171 4.12 -7.16 9.49
C ALA A 171 2.94 -7.81 10.23
N LEU A 172 3.11 -9.04 10.71
CA LEU A 172 2.11 -9.73 11.52
C LEU A 172 1.78 -8.96 12.81
N GLN A 173 2.82 -8.47 13.51
CA GLN A 173 2.67 -7.68 14.73
C GLN A 173 1.89 -6.39 14.46
N MET A 174 2.27 -5.61 13.46
CA MET A 174 1.60 -4.35 13.13
C MET A 174 0.16 -4.58 12.68
N PHE A 175 -0.08 -5.63 11.88
CA PHE A 175 -1.43 -6.02 11.48
C PHE A 175 -2.35 -6.30 12.68
N CYS A 176 -1.84 -7.03 13.70
CA CYS A 176 -2.57 -7.29 14.93
C CYS A 176 -2.79 -6.01 15.77
N LEU A 177 -1.73 -5.22 15.99
CA LEU A 177 -1.79 -4.02 16.84
C LEU A 177 -2.73 -2.95 16.28
N LEU A 178 -2.77 -2.80 14.96
CA LEU A 178 -3.70 -1.91 14.29
C LEU A 178 -5.14 -2.45 14.28
N GLY A 179 -5.34 -3.75 14.49
CA GLY A 179 -6.64 -4.39 14.53
C GLY A 179 -7.29 -4.55 13.15
N ILE A 180 -6.51 -4.52 12.06
CA ILE A 180 -7.01 -4.53 10.68
C ILE A 180 -7.72 -5.84 10.33
N ALA A 181 -7.41 -6.93 11.01
CA ALA A 181 -8.15 -8.18 10.84
C ALA A 181 -9.66 -8.00 11.04
N GLY A 182 -10.06 -7.16 12.00
CA GLY A 182 -11.47 -6.97 12.34
C GLY A 182 -12.13 -8.30 12.69
N LYS A 183 -13.24 -8.60 12.00
CA LYS A 183 -13.96 -9.89 12.12
C LYS A 183 -13.66 -10.87 10.98
N ASN A 184 -12.68 -10.55 10.12
CA ASN A 184 -12.38 -11.40 8.98
C ASN A 184 -11.65 -12.69 9.44
N GLU A 185 -11.93 -13.78 8.75
CA GLU A 185 -11.16 -15.01 8.90
C GLU A 185 -9.74 -14.81 8.36
N VAL A 186 -8.76 -15.29 9.13
CA VAL A 186 -7.35 -15.20 8.75
C VAL A 186 -6.82 -16.58 8.37
N THR A 187 -6.17 -16.66 7.22
CA THR A 187 -5.43 -17.85 6.79
C THR A 187 -3.94 -17.52 6.76
N VAL A 188 -3.14 -18.25 7.53
CA VAL A 188 -1.67 -18.14 7.51
C VAL A 188 -1.11 -19.13 6.51
N ALA A 189 -0.52 -18.63 5.43
CA ALA A 189 0.25 -19.44 4.48
C ALA A 189 1.70 -19.52 4.91
N SER A 190 2.19 -20.73 5.13
CA SER A 190 3.59 -21.04 5.38
C SER A 190 4.10 -21.97 4.28
N ILE A 191 5.06 -21.46 3.50
CA ILE A 191 5.60 -22.11 2.30
C ILE A 191 7.06 -22.44 2.58
N HIS A 192 7.42 -23.72 2.50
CA HIS A 192 8.80 -24.17 2.73
C HIS A 192 9.04 -25.53 2.08
N ALA A 193 10.29 -25.80 1.69
CA ALA A 193 10.72 -27.09 1.15
C ALA A 193 10.50 -28.28 2.11
N GLN A 194 10.54 -28.02 3.39
CA GLN A 194 10.32 -29.01 4.46
C GLN A 194 8.98 -28.75 5.12
N ARG A 195 8.08 -29.71 5.03
CA ARG A 195 6.73 -29.66 5.61
C ARG A 195 6.72 -29.34 7.11
N THR A 196 7.59 -30.01 7.86
CA THR A 196 7.70 -29.81 9.33
C THR A 196 8.07 -28.38 9.72
N THR A 197 8.94 -27.74 8.92
CA THR A 197 9.31 -26.33 9.10
C THR A 197 8.12 -25.42 8.80
N ALA A 198 7.41 -25.66 7.70
CA ALA A 198 6.22 -24.90 7.34
C ALA A 198 5.11 -25.02 8.39
N GLU A 199 4.87 -26.24 8.92
CA GLU A 199 3.91 -26.49 9.99
C GLU A 199 4.25 -25.71 11.27
N GLU A 200 5.52 -25.73 11.67
CA GLU A 200 5.96 -25.03 12.87
C GLU A 200 5.86 -23.49 12.71
N LEU A 201 6.22 -22.94 11.56
CA LEU A 201 6.06 -21.52 11.25
C LEU A 201 4.59 -21.09 11.30
N GLY A 202 3.72 -21.85 10.65
CA GLY A 202 2.28 -21.59 10.65
C GLY A 202 1.68 -21.65 12.06
N ARG A 203 2.06 -22.66 12.84
CA ARG A 203 1.63 -22.82 14.24
C ARG A 203 2.01 -21.61 15.09
N ARG A 204 3.24 -21.11 14.99
CA ARG A 204 3.71 -19.92 15.73
C ARG A 204 2.92 -18.67 15.35
N ALA A 205 2.68 -18.44 14.06
CA ALA A 205 1.89 -17.31 13.60
C ALA A 205 0.44 -17.38 14.09
N VAL A 206 -0.21 -18.55 14.02
CA VAL A 206 -1.57 -18.74 14.54
C VAL A 206 -1.62 -18.56 16.06
N GLN A 207 -0.61 -19.06 16.80
CA GLN A 207 -0.51 -18.82 18.23
C GLN A 207 -0.40 -17.34 18.58
N TYR A 208 0.40 -16.58 17.80
CA TYR A 208 0.54 -15.13 17.99
C TYR A 208 -0.79 -14.41 17.71
N LEU A 209 -1.46 -14.73 16.61
CA LEU A 209 -2.77 -14.18 16.25
C LEU A 209 -3.82 -14.47 17.34
N GLY A 210 -3.84 -15.71 17.87
CA GLY A 210 -4.74 -16.11 18.95
C GLY A 210 -4.52 -15.32 20.24
N ALA A 211 -3.27 -14.98 20.60
CA ALA A 211 -2.95 -14.13 21.74
C ALA A 211 -3.51 -12.69 21.57
N HIS A 212 -3.75 -12.26 20.35
CA HIS A 212 -4.39 -10.98 19.99
C HIS A 212 -5.90 -11.11 19.70
N ALA A 213 -6.51 -12.23 20.08
CA ALA A 213 -7.93 -12.52 19.84
C ALA A 213 -8.33 -12.55 18.33
N VAL A 214 -7.37 -12.84 17.46
CA VAL A 214 -7.60 -13.03 16.03
C VAL A 214 -7.66 -14.52 15.72
N GLY A 215 -8.84 -14.99 15.27
CA GLY A 215 -9.03 -16.38 14.84
C GLY A 215 -8.30 -16.63 13.52
N ALA A 216 -7.46 -17.66 13.47
CA ALA A 216 -6.68 -17.98 12.28
C ALA A 216 -6.50 -19.48 12.09
N GLN A 217 -6.35 -19.90 10.84
CA GLN A 217 -6.01 -21.26 10.45
C GLN A 217 -4.73 -21.28 9.61
N THR A 218 -4.02 -22.42 9.62
CA THR A 218 -2.79 -22.59 8.86
C THR A 218 -3.06 -23.23 7.50
N ARG A 219 -2.42 -22.71 6.45
CA ARG A 219 -2.27 -23.35 5.14
C ARG A 219 -0.80 -23.65 4.90
N VAL A 220 -0.43 -24.91 5.06
CA VAL A 220 0.95 -25.37 4.82
C VAL A 220 1.10 -25.78 3.38
N VAL A 221 2.18 -25.29 2.74
CA VAL A 221 2.57 -25.66 1.37
C VAL A 221 4.01 -26.13 1.38
N GLU A 222 4.19 -27.42 1.08
CA GLU A 222 5.52 -28.03 0.94
C GLU A 222 5.95 -27.94 -0.52
N THR A 223 6.93 -27.08 -0.78
CA THR A 223 7.46 -26.86 -2.13
C THR A 223 8.74 -26.05 -2.12
N ASP A 224 9.55 -26.22 -3.17
CA ASP A 224 10.71 -25.37 -3.52
C ASP A 224 10.37 -24.28 -4.54
N ALA A 225 9.11 -24.18 -4.97
CA ALA A 225 8.67 -23.19 -5.94
C ALA A 225 8.69 -21.77 -5.37
N GLU A 226 8.66 -20.77 -6.26
CA GLU A 226 8.61 -19.35 -5.90
C GLU A 226 7.36 -19.03 -5.07
N PRO A 227 7.49 -18.51 -3.84
CA PRO A 227 6.36 -18.27 -2.95
C PRO A 227 5.32 -17.31 -3.53
N ALA A 228 5.73 -16.37 -4.38
CA ALA A 228 4.83 -15.37 -4.94
C ALA A 228 3.70 -15.96 -5.77
N ASP A 229 3.97 -16.97 -6.62
CA ASP A 229 2.94 -17.62 -7.45
C ASP A 229 1.90 -18.32 -6.59
N ILE A 230 2.38 -19.04 -5.57
CA ILE A 230 1.54 -19.76 -4.61
C ILE A 230 0.66 -18.77 -3.83
N LEU A 231 1.22 -17.65 -3.39
CA LEU A 231 0.45 -16.64 -2.66
C LEU A 231 -0.60 -15.96 -3.54
N ILE A 232 -0.30 -15.72 -4.83
CA ILE A 232 -1.28 -15.19 -5.79
C ILE A 232 -2.43 -16.17 -5.99
N GLU A 233 -2.14 -17.46 -6.17
CA GLU A 233 -3.15 -18.51 -6.32
C GLU A 233 -4.01 -18.64 -5.06
N LEU A 234 -3.38 -18.76 -3.89
CA LEU A 234 -4.08 -18.81 -2.60
C LEU A 234 -4.93 -17.55 -2.34
N ALA A 235 -4.45 -16.39 -2.69
CA ALA A 235 -5.21 -15.16 -2.55
C ALA A 235 -6.46 -15.15 -3.44
N SER A 236 -6.34 -15.68 -4.65
CA SER A 236 -7.48 -15.84 -5.56
C SER A 236 -8.49 -16.84 -5.04
N ASP A 237 -8.04 -18.02 -4.58
CA ASP A 237 -8.92 -19.08 -4.04
C ASP A 237 -9.68 -18.66 -2.78
N LEU A 238 -9.07 -17.79 -1.96
CA LEU A 238 -9.64 -17.28 -0.72
C LEU A 238 -10.45 -16.00 -0.92
N ASP A 239 -10.51 -15.45 -2.14
CA ASP A 239 -11.02 -14.09 -2.40
C ASP A 239 -10.40 -13.10 -1.42
N ALA A 240 -9.08 -13.12 -1.31
CA ALA A 240 -8.36 -12.47 -0.21
C ALA A 240 -8.55 -10.96 -0.22
N ARG A 241 -9.12 -10.44 0.87
CA ARG A 241 -9.28 -9.01 1.12
C ARG A 241 -7.96 -8.29 1.25
N PHE A 242 -6.98 -8.93 1.89
CA PHE A 242 -5.61 -8.46 2.03
C PHE A 242 -4.65 -9.64 1.97
N ILE A 243 -3.46 -9.38 1.44
CA ILE A 243 -2.28 -10.20 1.69
C ILE A 243 -1.39 -9.43 2.66
N VAL A 244 -1.15 -9.98 3.84
CA VAL A 244 -0.24 -9.42 4.85
C VAL A 244 1.13 -10.05 4.68
N MET A 245 2.16 -9.24 4.50
CA MET A 245 3.52 -9.75 4.26
C MET A 245 4.60 -8.79 4.74
N GLY A 246 5.77 -9.33 5.02
CA GLY A 246 6.98 -8.54 5.23
C GLY A 246 7.60 -8.11 3.89
N ALA A 247 8.18 -6.92 3.85
CA ALA A 247 9.08 -6.52 2.77
C ALA A 247 10.53 -6.81 3.14
N TYR A 248 11.42 -6.98 2.13
CA TYR A 248 12.86 -7.16 2.35
C TYR A 248 13.27 -8.38 3.17
N GLY A 249 12.84 -9.58 2.77
CA GLY A 249 13.22 -10.86 3.38
C GLY A 249 14.72 -11.16 3.26
N ARG A 250 15.13 -12.37 3.64
CA ARG A 250 16.47 -12.90 3.96
C ARG A 250 17.72 -12.43 3.15
N ARG A 251 17.57 -11.74 2.00
CA ARG A 251 18.72 -11.34 1.15
C ARG A 251 18.95 -9.84 0.99
N GLY A 252 18.09 -8.96 1.54
CA GLY A 252 18.02 -7.53 1.19
C GLY A 252 18.68 -6.52 2.14
N TRP A 253 19.45 -6.93 3.14
CA TRP A 253 19.98 -6.01 4.18
C TRP A 253 21.11 -5.07 3.73
N ARG A 254 21.71 -5.27 2.56
CA ARG A 254 22.86 -4.46 2.12
C ARG A 254 22.64 -3.59 0.88
N GLU A 255 21.60 -3.87 0.14
CA GLU A 255 21.19 -3.05 -1.02
C GLU A 255 19.67 -2.96 -0.96
N TYR A 256 19.10 -1.79 -1.06
CA TYR A 256 17.65 -1.49 -1.06
C TYR A 256 16.90 -2.18 -2.22
N ILE A 257 17.10 -3.49 -2.38
CA ILE A 257 16.50 -4.28 -3.45
C ILE A 257 15.25 -4.94 -2.88
N LEU A 258 14.11 -4.62 -3.45
CA LEU A 258 12.84 -5.29 -3.18
C LEU A 258 13.02 -6.80 -3.38
N GLY A 259 12.62 -7.62 -2.41
CA GLY A 259 12.70 -9.08 -2.57
C GLY A 259 11.85 -9.56 -3.73
N SER A 260 12.29 -10.61 -4.46
CA SER A 260 11.59 -11.16 -5.64
C SER A 260 10.11 -11.44 -5.39
N THR A 261 9.76 -11.94 -4.20
CA THR A 261 8.38 -12.20 -3.80
C THR A 261 7.56 -10.91 -3.68
N THR A 262 8.15 -9.87 -3.06
CA THR A 262 7.47 -8.57 -2.88
C THR A 262 7.24 -7.89 -4.23
N ASP A 263 8.28 -7.84 -5.07
CA ASP A 263 8.20 -7.25 -6.42
C ASP A 263 7.11 -7.93 -7.27
N LYS A 264 7.11 -9.26 -7.30
CA LYS A 264 6.14 -10.03 -8.06
C LYS A 264 4.71 -9.85 -7.55
N LEU A 265 4.50 -9.84 -6.22
CA LEU A 265 3.20 -9.58 -5.63
C LEU A 265 2.72 -8.15 -5.90
N LEU A 266 3.58 -7.15 -5.78
CA LEU A 266 3.26 -5.77 -6.15
C LEU A 266 2.80 -5.66 -7.61
N GLY A 267 3.49 -6.33 -8.54
CA GLY A 267 3.18 -6.28 -9.97
C GLY A 267 1.94 -7.08 -10.39
N ALA A 268 1.65 -8.20 -9.71
CA ALA A 268 0.69 -9.21 -10.18
C ALA A 268 -0.51 -9.44 -9.26
N SER A 269 -0.43 -9.08 -7.97
CA SER A 269 -1.56 -9.29 -7.04
C SER A 269 -2.79 -8.50 -7.46
N ARG A 270 -3.95 -9.14 -7.32
CA ARG A 270 -5.27 -8.51 -7.42
C ARG A 270 -5.83 -8.12 -6.06
N SER A 271 -5.25 -8.64 -4.99
CA SER A 271 -5.60 -8.28 -3.61
C SER A 271 -4.71 -7.15 -3.12
N PRO A 272 -5.22 -6.23 -2.29
CA PRO A 272 -4.42 -5.25 -1.58
C PRO A 272 -3.34 -5.91 -0.73
N LEU A 273 -2.16 -5.30 -0.70
CA LEU A 273 -1.01 -5.78 0.06
C LEU A 273 -0.83 -4.92 1.31
N PHE A 274 -0.93 -5.50 2.50
CA PHE A 274 -0.46 -4.89 3.74
C PHE A 274 1.00 -5.28 3.93
N ILE A 275 1.88 -4.30 3.81
CA ILE A 275 3.33 -4.53 3.81
C ILE A 275 3.97 -3.74 4.96
N HIS A 276 4.91 -4.40 5.67
CA HIS A 276 5.75 -3.74 6.66
C HIS A 276 7.14 -4.39 6.69
N HIS A 277 8.22 -3.66 7.08
CA HIS A 277 9.61 -4.14 7.11
C HIS A 277 10.25 -3.99 8.49
#